data_085b58fdd79894ca9e0470cfd528997a
#
_entry.id   085b58fdd79894ca9e0470cfd528997a
#
_cell.length_a   1.000
_cell.length_b   1.000
_cell.length_c   1.000
_cell.angle_alpha   90.00
_cell.angle_beta   90.00
_cell.angle_gamma   90.00
#
_symmetry.space_group_name_H-M   'P 1'
#
loop_
_entity.id
_entity.type
_entity.pdbx_description
1 polymer ?
#
loop_
_entity_poly.entity_id
_entity_poly.type
_entity_poly.pdbx_seq_one_letter_code
_entity_poly.pdbx_strand_id
1 'polypeptide(L)'
;MPSLVGSEMCIRDSTKSLFQTRSIPTNDIEMTIAFYEKLGFEIAFRTVNEAADEKVAFLKLGTLVIETYENKAAALKPGAIDHVAIDVKNIEKVHEMITGAGLNTTQDEVHFLPFWENGVRFFTIEGPNKEKVEFSQYL
;
A
#
# COMPACT_ATOMS: atom_id res chain seq x y z
N MET A 1 12.65 -8.24 25.86
CA MET A 1 13.15 -7.71 24.60
C MET A 1 12.41 -6.43 24.29
N PRO A 2 13.15 -5.35 24.11
CA PRO A 2 12.47 -4.32 23.41
C PRO A 2 12.09 -4.94 22.08
N SER A 3 10.84 -4.99 21.86
CA SER A 3 10.30 -5.34 20.58
C SER A 3 10.92 -4.41 19.54
N LEU A 4 10.80 -4.74 18.29
CA LEU A 4 11.11 -3.82 17.20
C LEU A 4 10.41 -2.47 17.42
N VAL A 5 9.24 -2.51 18.04
CA VAL A 5 8.50 -1.32 18.42
C VAL A 5 9.30 -0.45 19.37
N GLY A 6 9.99 -1.04 20.36
CA GLY A 6 10.86 -0.28 21.24
C GLY A 6 12.04 0.33 20.51
N SER A 7 12.62 -0.42 19.58
CA SER A 7 13.71 0.11 18.73
C SER A 7 13.23 1.22 17.82
N GLU A 8 12.05 1.09 17.25
CA GLU A 8 11.42 2.14 16.46
C GLU A 8 11.13 3.38 17.27
N MET A 9 10.73 3.22 18.53
CA MET A 9 10.53 4.35 19.43
C MET A 9 11.83 5.12 19.66
N CYS A 10 12.95 4.42 19.83
CA CYS A 10 14.25 5.04 19.96
C CYS A 10 14.65 5.80 18.69
N ILE A 11 14.44 5.20 17.52
CA ILE A 11 14.69 5.84 16.23
C ILE A 11 13.83 7.09 16.09
N ARG A 12 12.56 6.99 16.43
CA ARG A 12 11.63 8.10 16.36
C ARG A 12 12.08 9.28 17.24
N ASP A 13 12.51 8.99 18.44
CA ASP A 13 13.01 10.00 19.36
C ASP A 13 14.24 10.71 18.81
N SER A 14 15.13 9.96 18.17
CA SER A 14 16.36 10.51 17.63
C SER A 14 16.16 11.33 16.37
N THR A 15 15.19 10.92 15.53
CA THR A 15 14.98 11.54 14.21
C THR A 15 13.82 12.51 14.16
N LYS A 16 12.92 12.44 15.11
CA LYS A 16 11.71 13.26 15.23
C LYS A 16 10.67 13.00 14.15
N SER A 17 10.97 12.24 13.13
CA SER A 17 10.00 11.77 12.17
C SER A 17 10.41 10.40 11.65
N LEU A 18 9.42 9.54 11.52
CA LEU A 18 9.61 8.20 11.01
C LEU A 18 8.91 8.09 9.66
N PHE A 19 9.68 7.88 8.60
CA PHE A 19 9.16 7.53 7.30
C PHE A 19 9.18 6.03 7.12
N GLN A 20 8.05 5.47 6.72
CA GLN A 20 7.96 4.08 6.27
C GLN A 20 7.56 4.08 4.82
N THR A 21 8.41 3.52 3.97
CA THR A 21 8.13 3.38 2.56
C THR A 21 8.12 1.91 2.14
N ARG A 22 7.30 1.63 1.15
CA ARG A 22 7.32 0.37 0.41
C ARG A 22 7.62 0.71 -1.03
N SER A 23 8.61 0.05 -1.61
CA SER A 23 9.02 0.33 -2.99
C SER A 23 8.39 -0.69 -3.93
N ILE A 24 7.75 -0.19 -4.97
CA ILE A 24 7.06 -1.01 -5.97
C ILE A 24 7.60 -0.64 -7.35
N PRO A 25 8.33 -1.54 -8.02
CA PRO A 25 8.71 -1.32 -9.40
C PRO A 25 7.48 -1.34 -10.30
N THR A 26 7.48 -0.52 -11.33
CA THR A 26 6.36 -0.47 -12.26
C THR A 26 6.84 -0.45 -13.71
N ASN A 27 5.97 -0.93 -14.59
CA ASN A 27 6.16 -0.83 -16.03
C ASN A 27 5.56 0.48 -16.58
N ASP A 28 4.65 1.13 -15.83
CA ASP A 28 4.00 2.37 -16.24
C ASP A 28 3.67 3.19 -14.97
N ILE A 29 4.47 4.22 -14.71
CA ILE A 29 4.33 5.01 -13.50
C ILE A 29 3.02 5.80 -13.48
N GLU A 30 2.54 6.27 -14.61
CA GLU A 30 1.29 7.04 -14.66
C GLU A 30 0.09 6.16 -14.29
N MET A 31 0.08 4.92 -14.76
CA MET A 31 -0.95 3.95 -14.41
C MET A 31 -0.92 3.63 -12.91
N THR A 32 0.26 3.46 -12.35
CA THR A 32 0.43 3.18 -10.92
C THR A 32 -0.03 4.37 -10.07
N ILE A 33 0.38 5.57 -10.43
CA ILE A 33 -0.05 6.78 -9.73
C ILE A 33 -1.58 6.90 -9.77
N ALA A 34 -2.18 6.74 -10.94
CA ALA A 34 -3.63 6.85 -11.10
C ALA A 34 -4.38 5.83 -10.24
N PHE A 35 -3.88 4.60 -10.16
CA PHE A 35 -4.48 3.57 -9.31
C PHE A 35 -4.47 3.98 -7.83
N TYR A 36 -3.32 4.39 -7.31
CA TYR A 36 -3.21 4.78 -5.90
C TYR A 36 -3.96 6.07 -5.59
N GLU A 37 -4.00 7.02 -6.52
CA GLU A 37 -4.82 8.22 -6.33
C GLU A 37 -6.30 7.90 -6.18
N LYS A 38 -6.81 6.91 -6.91
CA LYS A 38 -8.19 6.44 -6.76
C LYS A 38 -8.45 5.81 -5.38
N LEU A 39 -7.42 5.30 -4.73
CA LEU A 39 -7.50 4.79 -3.36
C LEU A 39 -7.39 5.90 -2.31
N GLY A 40 -7.14 7.14 -2.72
CA GLY A 40 -7.00 8.28 -1.81
C GLY A 40 -5.57 8.69 -1.51
N PHE A 41 -4.58 8.08 -2.16
CA PHE A 41 -3.19 8.51 -2.02
C PHE A 41 -2.98 9.86 -2.71
N GLU A 42 -2.04 10.63 -2.18
CA GLU A 42 -1.59 11.88 -2.77
C GLU A 42 -0.14 11.77 -3.18
N ILE A 43 0.23 12.45 -4.25
CA ILE A 43 1.63 12.53 -4.67
C ILE A 43 2.37 13.42 -3.67
N ALA A 44 3.25 12.82 -2.88
CA ALA A 44 4.10 13.56 -1.94
C ALA A 44 5.32 14.16 -2.64
N PHE A 45 5.86 13.43 -3.63
CA PHE A 45 7.05 13.87 -4.36
C PHE A 45 7.15 13.11 -5.68
N ARG A 46 7.59 13.79 -6.73
CA ARG A 46 7.94 13.17 -8.03
C ARG A 46 9.29 13.65 -8.48
N THR A 47 10.04 12.76 -9.10
CA THR A 47 11.34 13.10 -9.66
C THR A 47 11.73 12.09 -10.74
N VAL A 48 12.90 12.29 -11.31
CA VAL A 48 13.55 11.34 -12.21
C VAL A 48 14.90 11.00 -11.62
N ASN A 49 15.17 9.72 -11.46
CA ASN A 49 16.52 9.24 -11.15
C ASN A 49 17.28 9.18 -12.47
N GLU A 50 18.04 10.22 -12.76
CA GLU A 50 18.71 10.36 -14.04
C GLU A 50 19.81 9.31 -14.27
N ALA A 51 20.47 8.90 -13.20
CA ALA A 51 21.50 7.86 -13.27
C ALA A 51 20.95 6.51 -13.76
N ALA A 52 19.71 6.19 -13.39
CA ALA A 52 19.04 4.96 -13.78
C ALA A 52 18.05 5.16 -14.93
N ASP A 53 17.80 6.39 -15.32
CA ASP A 53 16.73 6.76 -16.29
C ASP A 53 15.36 6.22 -15.83
N GLU A 54 15.03 6.44 -14.58
CA GLU A 54 13.81 5.96 -13.97
C GLU A 54 12.98 7.12 -13.43
N LYS A 55 11.70 7.17 -13.80
CA LYS A 55 10.73 8.07 -13.16
C LYS A 55 10.39 7.51 -11.79
N VAL A 56 10.29 8.40 -10.80
CA VAL A 56 10.05 8.02 -9.40
C VAL A 56 8.91 8.86 -8.83
N ALA A 57 8.04 8.26 -8.06
CA ALA A 57 6.99 8.96 -7.32
C ALA A 57 6.85 8.37 -5.91
N PHE A 58 6.58 9.25 -4.97
CA PHE A 58 6.23 8.89 -3.59
C PHE A 58 4.78 9.22 -3.37
N LEU A 59 3.99 8.22 -3.03
CA LEU A 59 2.54 8.30 -2.87
C LEU A 59 2.21 8.08 -1.40
N LYS A 60 1.41 8.97 -0.81
CA LYS A 60 1.17 8.99 0.62
C LYS A 60 -0.31 8.87 0.95
N LEU A 61 -0.63 8.00 1.89
CA LEU A 61 -1.95 7.88 2.51
C LEU A 61 -1.76 7.76 4.03
N GLY A 62 -2.16 8.78 4.79
CA GLY A 62 -1.87 8.82 6.22
C GLY A 62 -0.37 8.74 6.49
N THR A 63 0.05 7.71 7.20
CA THR A 63 1.47 7.47 7.50
C THR A 63 2.13 6.48 6.52
N LEU A 64 1.36 5.87 5.63
CA LEU A 64 1.88 4.96 4.63
C LEU A 64 2.42 5.73 3.44
N VAL A 65 3.65 5.45 3.05
CA VAL A 65 4.26 5.99 1.84
C VAL A 65 4.66 4.82 0.94
N ILE A 66 4.24 4.89 -0.31
CA ILE A 66 4.65 3.95 -1.35
C ILE A 66 5.55 4.72 -2.33
N GLU A 67 6.77 4.23 -2.48
CA GLU A 67 7.65 4.65 -3.55
C GLU A 67 7.37 3.79 -4.77
N THR A 68 7.17 4.40 -5.93
CA THR A 68 7.10 3.64 -7.18
C THR A 68 8.12 4.20 -8.16
N TYR A 69 8.78 3.31 -8.88
CA TYR A 69 9.81 3.68 -9.86
C TYR A 69 9.64 2.86 -11.13
N GLU A 70 9.76 3.54 -12.26
CA GLU A 70 9.50 2.93 -13.57
C GLU A 70 10.78 2.32 -14.15
N ASN A 71 11.04 1.09 -13.76
CA ASN A 71 12.17 0.32 -14.33
C ASN A 71 11.75 -0.61 -15.47
N LYS A 72 10.46 -0.68 -15.75
CA LYS A 72 9.86 -1.54 -16.79
C LYS A 72 10.19 -3.03 -16.60
N ALA A 73 10.46 -3.41 -15.36
CA ALA A 73 10.83 -4.77 -14.99
C ALA A 73 10.01 -5.26 -13.78
N ALA A 74 8.75 -4.84 -13.70
CA ALA A 74 7.84 -5.29 -12.66
C ALA A 74 7.66 -6.80 -12.76
N ALA A 75 7.77 -7.49 -11.61
CA ALA A 75 7.67 -8.95 -11.57
C ALA A 75 6.27 -9.48 -11.91
N LEU A 76 5.23 -8.64 -11.76
CA LEU A 76 3.82 -8.96 -12.02
C LEU A 76 3.34 -10.15 -11.21
N LYS A 77 3.84 -10.27 -9.99
CA LYS A 77 3.45 -11.28 -9.00
C LYS A 77 3.87 -10.81 -7.60
N PRO A 78 3.26 -11.34 -6.53
CA PRO A 78 3.72 -11.06 -5.18
C PRO A 78 5.18 -11.49 -4.99
N GLY A 79 5.91 -10.71 -4.18
CA GLY A 79 7.30 -11.01 -3.82
C GLY A 79 7.41 -11.59 -2.40
N ALA A 80 8.59 -11.42 -1.79
CA ALA A 80 8.81 -11.83 -0.40
C ALA A 80 7.85 -11.13 0.56
N ILE A 81 7.47 -9.88 0.27
CA ILE A 81 6.34 -9.22 0.91
C ILE A 81 5.14 -9.49 0.04
N ASP A 82 4.13 -10.19 0.59
CA ASP A 82 2.98 -10.62 -0.17
C ASP A 82 1.99 -9.47 -0.44
N HIS A 83 1.72 -8.65 0.55
CA HIS A 83 0.75 -7.57 0.43
C HIS A 83 1.05 -6.40 1.37
N VAL A 84 0.41 -5.28 1.09
CA VAL A 84 0.34 -4.13 1.99
C VAL A 84 -1.09 -4.05 2.50
N ALA A 85 -1.27 -3.92 3.81
CA ALA A 85 -2.59 -3.81 4.43
C ALA A 85 -2.86 -2.37 4.87
N ILE A 86 -4.03 -1.89 4.52
CA ILE A 86 -4.51 -0.55 4.88
C ILE A 86 -5.62 -0.72 5.91
N ASP A 87 -5.43 -0.11 7.08
CA ASP A 87 -6.43 -0.12 8.14
C ASP A 87 -7.60 0.80 7.79
N VAL A 88 -8.81 0.29 7.89
CA VAL A 88 -10.03 1.04 7.62
C VAL A 88 -11.04 0.87 8.75
N LYS A 89 -11.95 1.83 8.88
CA LYS A 89 -12.95 1.80 9.96
C LYS A 89 -14.28 1.17 9.57
N ASN A 90 -14.60 1.13 8.29
CA ASN A 90 -15.85 0.56 7.81
C ASN A 90 -15.58 -0.24 6.55
N ILE A 91 -15.24 -1.51 6.74
CA ILE A 91 -14.82 -2.39 5.65
C ILE A 91 -15.91 -2.61 4.60
N GLU A 92 -17.17 -2.69 5.01
CA GLU A 92 -18.29 -2.88 4.09
C GLU A 92 -18.41 -1.71 3.13
N LYS A 93 -18.31 -0.49 3.66
CA LYS A 93 -18.40 0.71 2.84
C LYS A 93 -17.21 0.85 1.92
N VAL A 94 -16.01 0.54 2.41
CA VAL A 94 -14.79 0.58 1.60
C VAL A 94 -14.87 -0.44 0.47
N HIS A 95 -15.33 -1.65 0.75
CA HIS A 95 -15.54 -2.69 -0.26
C HIS A 95 -16.53 -2.22 -1.33
N GLU A 96 -17.66 -1.64 -0.93
CA GLU A 96 -18.65 -1.11 -1.85
C GLU A 96 -18.07 0.00 -2.74
N MET A 97 -17.35 0.94 -2.15
CA MET A 97 -16.74 2.05 -2.90
C MET A 97 -15.69 1.58 -3.89
N ILE A 98 -14.81 0.70 -3.47
CA ILE A 98 -13.71 0.19 -4.30
C ILE A 98 -14.25 -0.69 -5.42
N THR A 99 -15.22 -1.54 -5.12
CA THR A 99 -15.87 -2.39 -6.12
C THR A 99 -16.63 -1.53 -7.13
N GLY A 100 -17.37 -0.52 -6.66
CA GLY A 100 -18.09 0.43 -7.52
C GLY A 100 -17.19 1.27 -8.41
N ALA A 101 -15.96 1.54 -7.98
CA ALA A 101 -14.96 2.26 -8.77
C ALA A 101 -14.24 1.36 -9.80
N GLY A 102 -14.55 0.06 -9.85
CA GLY A 102 -13.93 -0.87 -10.78
C GLY A 102 -12.51 -1.29 -10.39
N LEU A 103 -12.13 -1.11 -9.13
CA LEU A 103 -10.78 -1.42 -8.65
C LEU A 103 -10.66 -2.81 -8.06
N ASN A 104 -11.78 -3.46 -7.76
CA ASN A 104 -11.80 -4.85 -7.27
C ASN A 104 -11.89 -5.82 -8.44
N THR A 105 -10.82 -5.90 -9.22
CA THR A 105 -10.80 -6.67 -10.46
C THR A 105 -10.82 -8.18 -10.23
N THR A 106 -10.39 -8.64 -9.08
CA THR A 106 -10.45 -10.05 -8.70
C THR A 106 -11.79 -10.45 -8.09
N GLN A 107 -12.68 -9.47 -7.86
CA GLN A 107 -14.01 -9.67 -7.28
C GLN A 107 -13.95 -10.33 -5.90
N ASP A 108 -12.96 -9.95 -5.11
CA ASP A 108 -12.82 -10.48 -3.76
C ASP A 108 -13.95 -9.96 -2.85
N GLU A 109 -14.43 -10.85 -1.98
CA GLU A 109 -15.47 -10.52 -1.00
C GLU A 109 -14.83 -10.22 0.35
N VAL A 110 -15.62 -9.66 1.27
CA VAL A 110 -15.14 -9.43 2.62
C VAL A 110 -15.07 -10.75 3.38
N HIS A 111 -13.87 -11.05 3.90
CA HIS A 111 -13.58 -12.25 4.69
C HIS A 111 -13.52 -11.91 6.17
N PHE A 112 -13.62 -12.93 7.01
CA PHE A 112 -13.46 -12.83 8.44
C PHE A 112 -12.43 -13.85 8.94
N LEU A 113 -11.55 -13.42 9.84
CA LEU A 113 -10.66 -14.31 10.60
C LEU A 113 -10.75 -13.97 12.09
N PRO A 114 -10.74 -14.99 12.97
CA PRO A 114 -10.86 -14.77 14.42
C PRO A 114 -9.52 -14.35 15.05
N PHE A 115 -8.84 -13.41 14.41
CA PHE A 115 -7.56 -12.89 14.89
C PHE A 115 -7.80 -11.69 15.79
N TRP A 116 -6.83 -11.41 16.66
CA TRP A 116 -6.91 -10.33 17.63
C TRP A 116 -8.04 -10.57 18.63
N GLU A 117 -8.49 -9.53 19.30
CA GLU A 117 -9.46 -9.67 20.38
C GLU A 117 -10.85 -10.09 19.89
N ASN A 118 -11.33 -9.46 18.82
CA ASN A 118 -12.70 -9.65 18.33
C ASN A 118 -12.76 -10.09 16.86
N GLY A 119 -11.62 -10.37 16.25
CA GLY A 119 -11.56 -10.74 14.86
C GLY A 119 -11.13 -9.59 13.95
N VAL A 120 -10.91 -9.92 12.70
CA VAL A 120 -10.57 -8.97 11.64
C VAL A 120 -11.38 -9.30 10.40
N ARG A 121 -11.86 -8.27 9.71
CA ARG A 121 -12.53 -8.41 8.42
C ARG A 121 -11.69 -7.72 7.37
N PHE A 122 -11.56 -8.34 6.20
CA PHE A 122 -10.64 -7.86 5.18
C PHE A 122 -11.06 -8.31 3.79
N PHE A 123 -10.57 -7.60 2.78
CA PHE A 123 -10.58 -8.04 1.39
C PHE A 123 -9.33 -7.52 0.70
N THR A 124 -8.97 -8.12 -0.44
CA THR A 124 -7.73 -7.82 -1.14
C THR A 124 -8.01 -7.48 -2.59
N ILE A 125 -7.39 -6.43 -3.08
CA ILE A 125 -7.42 -6.07 -4.50
C ILE A 125 -6.03 -6.18 -5.11
N GLU A 126 -5.98 -6.14 -6.42
CA GLU A 126 -4.74 -6.24 -7.17
C GLU A 126 -4.43 -4.91 -7.84
N GLY A 127 -3.22 -4.41 -7.65
CA GLY A 127 -2.75 -3.21 -8.31
C GLY A 127 -2.26 -3.47 -9.74
N PRO A 128 -1.85 -2.42 -10.46
CA PRO A 128 -1.47 -2.53 -11.87
C PRO A 128 -0.21 -3.38 -12.12
N ASN A 129 0.61 -3.59 -11.11
CA ASN A 129 1.81 -4.43 -11.21
C ASN A 129 1.59 -5.80 -10.55
N LYS A 130 0.34 -6.20 -10.35
CA LYS A 130 -0.06 -7.43 -9.66
C LYS A 130 0.29 -7.44 -8.18
N GLU A 131 0.61 -6.29 -7.62
CA GLU A 131 0.79 -6.16 -6.19
C GLU A 131 -0.56 -6.30 -5.47
N LYS A 132 -0.55 -6.89 -4.29
CA LYS A 132 -1.75 -7.05 -3.49
C LYS A 132 -1.88 -5.88 -2.51
N VAL A 133 -3.07 -5.29 -2.47
CA VAL A 133 -3.45 -4.28 -1.50
C VAL A 133 -4.65 -4.80 -0.72
N GLU A 134 -4.44 -5.01 0.57
CA GLU A 134 -5.48 -5.47 1.48
C GLU A 134 -6.09 -4.30 2.23
N PHE A 135 -7.38 -4.32 2.42
CA PHE A 135 -8.08 -3.43 3.34
C PHE A 135 -8.58 -4.26 4.50
N SER A 136 -8.31 -3.84 5.72
CA SER A 136 -8.65 -4.60 6.92
C SER A 136 -9.23 -3.72 8.00
N GLN A 137 -10.19 -4.28 8.74
CA GLN A 137 -10.80 -3.66 9.89
C GLN A 137 -10.69 -4.59 11.09
N TYR A 138 -10.05 -4.12 12.15
CA TYR A 138 -10.02 -4.82 13.43
C TYR A 138 -11.35 -4.56 14.14
N LEU A 139 -11.98 -5.63 14.62
CA LEU A 139 -13.30 -5.55 15.31
C LEU A 139 -13.19 -5.33 16.79
#